data_a3230f5560dccc071ab479c11654bae2
#
_entry.id   a3230f5560dccc071ab479c11654bae2
#
_cell.length_a   1.000
_cell.length_b   1.000
_cell.length_c   1.000
_cell.angle_alpha   90.00
_cell.angle_beta   90.00
_cell.angle_gamma   90.00
#
_symmetry.space_group_name_H-M   'P 1'
#
loop_
_entity.id
_entity.type
_entity.pdbx_description
1 polymer ?
#
loop_
_entity_poly.entity_id
_entity_poly.type
_entity_poly.pdbx_seq_one_letter_code
_entity_poly.pdbx_strand_id
1 'polypeptide(L)'
;MRRGGPAAIAACLAGALAVLAGPGSATGTGRRPPRSYGHLEGDVRWRRLFSATRFFLRIDGGGGVEGTRWRERPGSIVEIRSVRVGVVAIRAVHTGFYLAMNKRGRLYGSDQGGARVLPCPTLGIRRTPAEHSHPSPPSLSCQKEFSPNCKFTERIEENGYNTYASLHWRHRGRPMFLSLNSKGRPQRGGKTRRQHLSTHFLPMLIS
;
A
#
# COMPACT_ATOMS: atom_id res chain seq x y z
N MET A 1 -54.04 -0.61 -52.96
CA MET A 1 -53.55 -0.50 -54.35
C MET A 1 -52.08 -0.78 -54.37
N ARG A 2 -51.74 -1.91 -55.03
CA ARG A 2 -50.71 -2.18 -56.02
C ARG A 2 -49.27 -1.95 -55.54
N ARG A 3 -48.52 -3.07 -55.33
CA ARG A 3 -47.65 -3.77 -56.31
C ARG A 3 -46.29 -3.05 -56.42
N GLY A 4 -45.13 -3.62 -56.40
CA GLY A 4 -44.64 -4.92 -56.79
C GLY A 4 -43.16 -5.02 -56.44
N GLY A 5 -42.66 -6.23 -56.29
CA GLY A 5 -41.26 -6.55 -56.45
C GLY A 5 -40.92 -6.70 -57.97
N PRO A 6 -39.81 -7.17 -58.38
CA PRO A 6 -39.15 -8.47 -58.10
C PRO A 6 -37.62 -8.37 -57.96
N ALA A 7 -36.97 -9.29 -57.30
CA ALA A 7 -36.36 -10.53 -57.77
C ALA A 7 -35.07 -10.43 -58.60
N ALA A 8 -34.06 -11.14 -58.03
CA ALA A 8 -33.04 -11.99 -58.65
C ALA A 8 -31.85 -11.27 -59.30
N ILE A 9 -30.65 -11.74 -59.16
CA ILE A 9 -30.06 -12.95 -59.67
C ILE A 9 -28.70 -13.24 -59.07
N ALA A 10 -28.45 -14.48 -58.83
CA ALA A 10 -27.23 -15.13 -58.38
C ALA A 10 -26.02 -14.91 -59.32
N ALA A 11 -24.84 -15.00 -58.79
CA ALA A 11 -23.71 -15.61 -59.48
C ALA A 11 -22.69 -16.15 -58.50
N CYS A 12 -22.54 -17.44 -58.49
CA CYS A 12 -21.47 -18.23 -57.89
C CYS A 12 -20.11 -17.87 -58.50
N LEU A 13 -19.08 -17.77 -57.72
CA LEU A 13 -17.74 -18.11 -58.14
C LEU A 13 -17.03 -18.80 -56.97
N ALA A 14 -16.91 -20.11 -57.08
CA ALA A 14 -16.06 -20.96 -56.28
C ALA A 14 -14.61 -20.69 -56.66
N GLY A 15 -13.84 -20.24 -55.68
CA GLY A 15 -12.39 -20.16 -55.76
C GLY A 15 -11.78 -21.00 -54.64
N ALA A 16 -11.38 -22.22 -54.98
CA ALA A 16 -10.62 -23.07 -54.10
C ALA A 16 -9.21 -22.52 -53.96
N LEU A 17 -8.82 -22.09 -52.77
CA LEU A 17 -7.42 -21.90 -52.41
C LEU A 17 -7.07 -22.92 -51.33
N ALA A 18 -6.25 -23.88 -51.73
CA ALA A 18 -5.58 -24.80 -50.83
C ALA A 18 -4.62 -24.02 -49.92
N VAL A 19 -4.92 -23.99 -48.63
CA VAL A 19 -4.01 -23.46 -47.64
C VAL A 19 -3.18 -24.62 -47.10
N LEU A 20 -1.89 -24.55 -47.36
CA LEU A 20 -0.87 -25.39 -46.77
C LEU A 20 -0.92 -25.29 -45.24
N ALA A 21 -1.25 -26.40 -44.59
CA ALA A 21 -1.16 -26.55 -43.15
C ALA A 21 0.33 -26.58 -42.77
N GLY A 22 0.83 -25.45 -42.26
CA GLY A 22 2.10 -25.40 -41.53
C GLY A 22 1.92 -25.94 -40.09
N PRO A 23 2.94 -26.62 -39.55
CA PRO A 23 2.85 -27.19 -38.22
C PRO A 23 2.64 -26.07 -37.20
N GLY A 24 1.58 -26.19 -36.40
CA GLY A 24 1.18 -25.23 -35.39
C GLY A 24 2.27 -24.96 -34.37
N SER A 25 2.76 -23.74 -34.37
CA SER A 25 3.47 -23.20 -33.20
C SER A 25 2.52 -23.16 -32.04
N ALA A 26 2.79 -24.00 -31.03
CA ALA A 26 2.14 -23.93 -29.74
C ALA A 26 2.30 -22.52 -29.19
N THR A 27 1.20 -21.76 -29.18
CA THR A 27 1.13 -20.50 -28.43
C THR A 27 1.23 -20.83 -26.96
N GLY A 28 2.46 -20.84 -26.48
CA GLY A 28 2.71 -20.83 -25.05
C GLY A 28 1.96 -19.64 -24.45
N THR A 29 0.95 -19.93 -23.64
CA THR A 29 0.34 -18.95 -22.75
C THR A 29 1.46 -18.43 -21.88
N GLY A 30 2.07 -17.32 -22.31
CA GLY A 30 3.11 -16.62 -21.56
C GLY A 30 2.53 -16.14 -20.23
N ARG A 31 2.52 -17.03 -19.24
CA ARG A 31 2.35 -16.62 -17.85
C ARG A 31 3.42 -15.58 -17.59
N ARG A 32 3.02 -14.32 -17.52
CA ARG A 32 3.90 -13.25 -17.07
C ARG A 32 4.55 -13.72 -15.76
N PRO A 33 5.88 -13.70 -15.67
CA PRO A 33 6.54 -14.09 -14.43
C PRO A 33 5.96 -13.26 -13.29
N PRO A 34 5.73 -13.87 -12.12
CA PRO A 34 5.23 -13.13 -10.96
C PRO A 34 6.18 -11.95 -10.71
N ARG A 35 5.62 -10.73 -10.70
CA ARG A 35 6.41 -9.54 -10.41
C ARG A 35 6.93 -9.69 -8.98
N SER A 36 8.25 -9.81 -8.84
CA SER A 36 8.89 -9.76 -7.52
C SER A 36 8.79 -8.34 -6.99
N TYR A 37 8.04 -8.15 -5.92
CA TYR A 37 7.90 -6.86 -5.24
C TYR A 37 8.82 -6.75 -4.01
N GLY A 38 9.71 -7.72 -3.80
CA GLY A 38 10.64 -7.74 -2.66
C GLY A 38 11.53 -6.48 -2.59
N HIS A 39 11.82 -5.85 -3.75
CA HIS A 39 12.58 -4.61 -3.82
C HIS A 39 11.83 -3.38 -3.25
N LEU A 40 10.51 -3.47 -3.05
CA LEU A 40 9.71 -2.41 -2.45
C LEU A 40 9.67 -2.47 -0.92
N GLU A 41 10.15 -3.55 -0.33
CA GLU A 41 10.27 -3.66 1.12
C GLU A 41 11.37 -2.73 1.62
N GLY A 42 11.03 -1.90 2.60
CA GLY A 42 11.96 -0.91 3.14
C GLY A 42 12.03 0.41 2.37
N ASP A 43 11.35 0.55 1.21
CA ASP A 43 11.27 1.83 0.50
C ASP A 43 10.70 2.92 1.40
N VAL A 44 11.34 4.08 1.35
CA VAL A 44 11.05 5.22 2.21
C VAL A 44 10.71 6.43 1.38
N ARG A 45 9.55 7.00 1.63
CA ARG A 45 9.06 8.20 0.95
C ARG A 45 8.76 9.29 1.97
N TRP A 46 9.40 10.42 1.84
CA TRP A 46 9.10 11.59 2.67
C TRP A 46 8.03 12.43 1.99
N ARG A 47 6.92 12.66 2.67
CA ARG A 47 5.74 13.31 2.11
C ARG A 47 5.05 14.16 3.16
N ARG A 48 4.15 15.02 2.68
CA ARG A 48 3.05 15.58 3.49
C ARG A 48 1.75 14.93 3.05
N LEU A 49 0.94 14.47 3.98
CA LEU A 49 -0.37 13.89 3.69
C LEU A 49 -1.44 14.98 3.74
N PHE A 50 -1.86 15.44 2.56
CA PHE A 50 -2.90 16.45 2.42
C PHE A 50 -4.25 15.77 2.26
N SER A 51 -5.16 15.99 3.22
CA SER A 51 -6.53 15.45 3.18
C SER A 51 -7.41 16.19 2.16
N ALA A 52 -8.33 15.48 1.52
CA ALA A 52 -9.37 16.09 0.70
C ALA A 52 -10.25 17.10 1.48
N THR A 53 -10.22 17.07 2.81
CA THR A 53 -10.85 18.08 3.68
C THR A 53 -9.99 19.33 3.88
N ARG A 54 -8.87 19.46 3.12
CA ARG A 54 -7.95 20.62 3.09
C ARG A 54 -7.14 20.81 4.37
N PHE A 55 -6.69 19.73 4.97
CA PHE A 55 -5.77 19.74 6.12
C PHE A 55 -4.57 18.84 5.86
N PHE A 56 -3.39 19.25 6.33
CA PHE A 56 -2.22 18.40 6.41
C PHE A 56 -2.29 17.56 7.67
N LEU A 57 -2.02 16.27 7.56
CA LEU A 57 -1.86 15.39 8.72
C LEU A 57 -0.66 15.83 9.54
N ARG A 58 -0.81 15.91 10.86
CA ARG A 58 0.25 16.24 11.80
C ARG A 58 0.21 15.31 12.99
N ILE A 59 1.38 14.93 13.47
CA ILE A 59 1.56 14.24 14.75
C ILE A 59 2.40 15.15 15.62
N ASP A 60 1.84 15.62 16.71
CA ASP A 60 2.49 16.57 17.63
C ASP A 60 3.53 15.89 18.54
N GLY A 61 4.27 16.68 19.32
CA GLY A 61 5.28 16.19 20.26
C GLY A 61 4.71 15.43 21.46
N GLY A 62 3.41 15.47 21.68
CA GLY A 62 2.71 14.68 22.69
C GLY A 62 2.05 13.42 22.12
N GLY A 63 2.27 13.09 20.86
CA GLY A 63 1.62 11.95 20.19
C GLY A 63 0.16 12.23 19.81
N GLY A 64 -0.31 13.47 19.87
CA GLY A 64 -1.61 13.85 19.36
C GLY A 64 -1.62 13.85 17.82
N VAL A 65 -2.69 13.32 17.23
CA VAL A 65 -2.90 13.34 15.77
C VAL A 65 -3.94 14.39 15.46
N GLU A 66 -3.63 15.29 14.54
CA GLU A 66 -4.54 16.38 14.13
C GLU A 66 -4.29 16.79 12.68
N GLY A 67 -5.19 17.59 12.13
CA GLY A 67 -5.02 18.26 10.85
C GLY A 67 -4.67 19.73 11.03
N THR A 68 -3.69 20.22 10.28
CA THR A 68 -3.30 21.62 10.23
C THR A 68 -3.51 22.21 8.84
N ARG A 69 -3.86 23.49 8.75
CA ARG A 69 -3.89 24.23 7.47
C ARG A 69 -2.51 24.77 7.08
N TRP A 70 -1.60 24.84 8.03
CA TRP A 70 -0.27 25.37 7.83
C TRP A 70 0.65 24.26 7.35
N ARG A 71 1.14 24.38 6.11
CA ARG A 71 1.99 23.39 5.46
C ARG A 71 3.27 23.12 6.25
N GLU A 72 3.87 24.17 6.80
CA GLU A 72 5.20 24.12 7.42
C GLU A 72 5.18 23.81 8.93
N ARG A 73 4.00 23.50 9.47
CA ARG A 73 3.91 23.23 10.90
C ARG A 73 4.71 21.98 11.27
N PRO A 74 5.54 22.03 12.34
CA PRO A 74 6.30 20.87 12.80
C PRO A 74 5.42 19.64 12.98
N GLY A 75 5.91 18.46 12.56
CA GLY A 75 5.16 17.20 12.60
C GLY A 75 4.23 16.94 11.40
N SER A 76 4.17 17.84 10.39
CA SER A 76 3.42 17.62 9.17
C SER A 76 4.19 16.82 8.09
N ILE A 77 5.50 16.77 8.20
CA ILE A 77 6.34 15.92 7.34
C ILE A 77 6.34 14.52 7.90
N VAL A 78 5.97 13.57 7.07
CA VAL A 78 5.94 12.15 7.43
C VAL A 78 6.85 11.32 6.53
N GLU A 79 7.48 10.35 7.11
CA GLU A 79 8.17 9.25 6.47
C GLU A 79 7.15 8.13 6.27
N ILE A 80 6.89 7.74 5.03
CA ILE A 80 6.07 6.59 4.69
C ILE A 80 7.03 5.48 4.31
N ARG A 81 7.10 4.44 5.13
CA ARG A 81 7.98 3.29 4.93
C ARG A 81 7.16 2.09 4.51
N SER A 82 7.56 1.46 3.40
CA SER A 82 6.98 0.20 2.96
C SER A 82 7.40 -0.94 3.89
N VAL A 83 6.42 -1.58 4.52
CA VAL A 83 6.64 -2.75 5.40
C VAL A 83 6.55 -4.04 4.60
N ARG A 84 5.62 -4.08 3.68
CA ARG A 84 5.40 -5.11 2.66
C ARG A 84 4.51 -4.56 1.56
N VAL A 85 4.29 -5.32 0.50
CA VAL A 85 3.44 -4.87 -0.63
C VAL A 85 2.09 -4.37 -0.14
N GLY A 86 1.77 -3.11 -0.43
CA GLY A 86 0.51 -2.45 -0.06
C GLY A 86 0.35 -2.15 1.44
N VAL A 87 1.39 -2.36 2.26
CA VAL A 87 1.37 -2.08 3.69
C VAL A 87 2.50 -1.12 4.05
N VAL A 88 2.14 -0.05 4.74
CA VAL A 88 3.06 1.02 5.13
C VAL A 88 3.01 1.30 6.63
N ALA A 89 4.13 1.81 7.15
CA ALA A 89 4.21 2.49 8.42
C ALA A 89 4.46 3.98 8.15
N ILE A 90 3.79 4.85 8.90
CA ILE A 90 3.85 6.30 8.73
C ILE A 90 4.44 6.90 10.00
N ARG A 91 5.55 7.63 9.88
CA ARG A 91 6.26 8.25 10.99
C ARG A 91 6.37 9.75 10.80
N ALA A 92 6.07 10.54 11.80
CA ALA A 92 6.37 11.97 11.78
C ALA A 92 7.88 12.18 11.93
N VAL A 93 8.50 12.84 10.96
CA VAL A 93 9.96 13.01 10.91
C VAL A 93 10.45 13.86 12.10
N HIS A 94 9.72 14.92 12.43
CA HIS A 94 10.10 15.86 13.47
C HIS A 94 9.96 15.29 14.90
N THR A 95 8.88 14.56 15.16
CA THR A 95 8.56 14.07 16.52
C THR A 95 9.01 12.63 16.74
N GLY A 96 9.30 11.89 15.67
CA GLY A 96 9.69 10.49 15.73
C GLY A 96 8.54 9.52 16.00
N PHE A 97 7.32 10.01 16.30
CA PHE A 97 6.17 9.17 16.54
C PHE A 97 5.65 8.50 15.27
N TYR A 98 5.26 7.25 15.41
CA TYR A 98 4.54 6.51 14.37
C TYR A 98 3.04 6.74 14.49
N LEU A 99 2.39 6.93 13.37
CA LEU A 99 0.92 6.91 13.32
C LEU A 99 0.43 5.53 13.71
N ALA A 100 -0.49 5.49 14.67
CA ALA A 100 -1.07 4.25 15.16
C ALA A 100 -2.59 4.36 15.27
N MET A 101 -3.25 3.21 15.16
CA MET A 101 -4.69 3.10 15.40
C MET A 101 -4.96 1.97 16.40
N ASN A 102 -5.78 2.23 17.40
CA ASN A 102 -6.17 1.21 18.38
C ASN A 102 -7.45 0.47 17.97
N LYS A 103 -7.82 -0.58 18.72
CA LYS A 103 -9.04 -1.38 18.51
C LYS A 103 -10.33 -0.56 18.47
N ARG A 104 -10.38 0.58 19.18
CA ARG A 104 -11.53 1.49 19.18
C ARG A 104 -11.53 2.46 17.98
N GLY A 105 -10.55 2.36 17.09
CA GLY A 105 -10.38 3.22 15.91
C GLY A 105 -9.90 4.63 16.24
N ARG A 106 -9.30 4.86 17.42
CA ARG A 106 -8.66 6.13 17.76
C ARG A 106 -7.26 6.19 17.17
N LEU A 107 -6.93 7.28 16.50
CA LEU A 107 -5.60 7.60 16.00
C LEU A 107 -4.75 8.22 17.11
N TYR A 108 -3.48 7.87 17.14
CA TYR A 108 -2.50 8.43 18.08
C TYR A 108 -1.07 8.25 17.54
N GLY A 109 -0.14 9.03 18.04
CA GLY A 109 1.29 8.83 17.84
C GLY A 109 1.83 7.81 18.84
N SER A 110 2.55 6.81 18.34
CA SER A 110 3.20 5.79 19.15
C SER A 110 4.72 5.94 19.05
N ASP A 111 5.39 5.96 20.16
CA ASP A 111 6.85 5.88 20.28
C ASP A 111 7.36 4.46 20.01
N GLN A 112 6.50 3.46 20.26
CA GLN A 112 6.80 2.03 20.09
C GLN A 112 6.57 1.53 18.66
N GLY A 113 6.48 2.40 17.67
CA GLY A 113 6.37 2.02 16.26
C GLY A 113 7.66 1.44 15.71
N GLY A 114 8.78 1.67 16.39
CA GLY A 114 10.08 1.13 16.03
C GLY A 114 10.14 -0.36 16.28
N ALA A 115 10.65 -1.07 15.28
CA ALA A 115 10.96 -2.47 15.33
C ALA A 115 11.54 -2.88 16.69
N ARG A 116 10.87 -3.76 17.38
CA ARG A 116 11.58 -4.64 18.29
C ARG A 116 12.55 -5.43 17.43
N VAL A 117 13.82 -5.12 17.56
CA VAL A 117 14.87 -6.02 17.12
C VAL A 117 14.71 -7.25 18.00
N LEU A 118 14.01 -8.27 17.48
CA LEU A 118 14.00 -9.56 18.15
C LEU A 118 15.47 -9.99 18.20
N PRO A 119 16.01 -10.33 19.40
CA PRO A 119 17.33 -10.90 19.45
C PRO A 119 17.32 -12.12 18.53
N CYS A 120 18.22 -12.12 17.55
CA CYS A 120 18.43 -13.26 16.71
C CYS A 120 18.63 -14.47 17.63
N PRO A 121 17.85 -15.56 17.48
CA PRO A 121 18.15 -16.76 18.25
C PRO A 121 19.59 -17.13 17.94
N THR A 122 20.46 -16.93 18.90
CA THR A 122 21.84 -17.42 18.84
C THR A 122 21.69 -18.93 18.83
N LEU A 123 21.66 -19.53 17.63
CA LEU A 123 21.78 -20.96 17.50
C LEU A 123 23.12 -21.28 18.16
N GLY A 124 23.06 -21.95 19.30
CA GLY A 124 24.25 -22.44 20.00
C GLY A 124 25.07 -23.30 19.04
N ILE A 125 26.05 -22.68 18.42
CA ILE A 125 27.05 -23.40 17.62
C ILE A 125 27.92 -24.15 18.63
N ARG A 126 27.62 -25.42 18.85
CA ARG A 126 28.62 -26.35 19.36
C ARG A 126 29.77 -26.32 18.35
N ARG A 127 30.89 -25.75 18.76
CA ARG A 127 32.12 -25.78 17.99
C ARG A 127 32.61 -27.24 17.97
N THR A 128 32.52 -27.90 16.84
CA THR A 128 33.36 -29.04 16.49
C THR A 128 34.57 -28.50 15.72
N PRO A 129 35.79 -28.86 16.07
CA PRO A 129 36.99 -28.42 15.33
C PRO A 129 37.22 -29.39 14.16
N ALA A 130 37.00 -28.93 12.95
CA ALA A 130 37.66 -29.32 11.71
C ALA A 130 36.80 -28.90 10.49
N GLU A 131 37.36 -28.07 9.70
CA GLU A 131 37.54 -28.08 8.26
C GLU A 131 37.46 -26.66 7.64
N HIS A 132 38.53 -26.37 6.93
CA HIS A 132 38.74 -25.14 6.16
C HIS A 132 37.84 -25.14 4.91
N SER A 133 36.75 -24.42 4.99
CA SER A 133 36.04 -23.91 3.81
C SER A 133 35.36 -22.61 4.21
N HIS A 134 35.66 -21.53 3.48
CA HIS A 134 35.09 -20.22 3.69
C HIS A 134 33.55 -20.29 3.62
N PRO A 135 32.82 -20.14 4.72
CA PRO A 135 31.37 -19.92 4.64
C PRO A 135 31.15 -18.43 4.45
N SER A 136 30.49 -18.07 3.36
CA SER A 136 29.86 -16.78 3.20
C SER A 136 29.01 -16.50 4.44
N PRO A 137 29.08 -15.31 5.05
CA PRO A 137 28.25 -15.03 6.22
C PRO A 137 26.77 -15.13 5.81
N PRO A 138 25.95 -15.87 6.55
CA PRO A 138 24.52 -15.86 6.32
C PRO A 138 24.03 -14.42 6.49
N SER A 139 23.48 -13.84 5.46
CA SER A 139 22.83 -12.54 5.53
C SER A 139 21.60 -12.66 6.43
N LEU A 140 21.81 -12.54 7.74
CA LEU A 140 20.72 -12.41 8.70
C LEU A 140 20.05 -11.06 8.46
N SER A 141 19.06 -11.02 7.60
CA SER A 141 18.15 -9.91 7.51
C SER A 141 17.34 -9.86 8.82
N CYS A 142 17.79 -9.02 9.74
CA CYS A 142 17.07 -8.73 10.96
C CYS A 142 15.76 -8.01 10.55
N GLN A 143 14.65 -8.77 10.44
CA GLN A 143 13.36 -8.22 10.06
C GLN A 143 12.87 -7.30 11.19
N LYS A 144 12.79 -6.02 10.87
CA LYS A 144 12.19 -5.03 11.78
C LYS A 144 10.68 -5.27 11.84
N GLU A 145 10.18 -5.81 12.94
CA GLU A 145 8.75 -5.95 13.15
C GLU A 145 8.13 -4.67 13.70
N PHE A 146 7.27 -4.06 12.91
CA PHE A 146 6.46 -2.92 13.36
C PHE A 146 5.29 -3.38 14.23
N SER A 147 4.94 -2.57 15.24
CA SER A 147 3.74 -2.80 16.03
C SER A 147 2.51 -2.99 15.13
N PRO A 148 1.62 -3.95 15.41
CA PRO A 148 0.40 -4.15 14.63
C PRO A 148 -0.46 -2.89 14.49
N ASN A 149 -0.44 -2.02 15.51
CA ASN A 149 -1.19 -0.76 15.53
C ASN A 149 -0.66 0.27 14.52
N CYS A 150 0.62 0.16 14.11
CA CYS A 150 1.29 1.13 13.24
C CYS A 150 1.30 0.69 11.77
N LYS A 151 0.72 -0.46 11.44
CA LYS A 151 0.65 -0.98 10.06
C LYS A 151 -0.66 -0.57 9.40
N PHE A 152 -0.54 0.10 8.25
CA PHE A 152 -1.69 0.54 7.46
C PHE A 152 -1.62 -0.05 6.05
N THR A 153 -2.75 -0.48 5.53
CA THR A 153 -2.86 -0.76 4.09
C THR A 153 -3.00 0.55 3.34
N GLU A 154 -2.11 0.77 2.37
CA GLU A 154 -2.18 1.90 1.45
C GLU A 154 -2.87 1.46 0.16
N ARG A 155 -3.79 2.26 -0.33
CA ARG A 155 -4.45 2.05 -1.61
C ARG A 155 -4.62 3.36 -2.36
N ILE A 156 -4.28 3.34 -3.63
CA ILE A 156 -4.56 4.43 -4.56
C ILE A 156 -6.00 4.26 -5.06
N GLU A 157 -6.79 5.31 -4.92
CA GLU A 157 -8.17 5.37 -5.37
C GLU A 157 -8.26 5.89 -6.81
N GLU A 158 -9.41 5.71 -7.45
CA GLU A 158 -9.64 6.13 -8.84
C GLU A 158 -9.47 7.64 -9.06
N ASN A 159 -9.69 8.43 -8.01
CA ASN A 159 -9.51 9.88 -8.03
C ASN A 159 -8.06 10.34 -7.79
N GLY A 160 -7.09 9.42 -7.75
CA GLY A 160 -5.67 9.71 -7.53
C GLY A 160 -5.28 9.99 -6.08
N TYR A 161 -6.22 9.97 -5.14
CA TYR A 161 -5.92 10.05 -3.71
C TYR A 161 -5.58 8.67 -3.15
N ASN A 162 -4.87 8.66 -2.02
CA ASN A 162 -4.58 7.45 -1.27
C ASN A 162 -5.52 7.33 -0.08
N THR A 163 -5.92 6.11 0.24
CA THR A 163 -6.58 5.76 1.50
C THR A 163 -5.68 4.87 2.33
N TYR A 164 -5.72 5.07 3.64
CA TYR A 164 -4.92 4.32 4.62
C TYR A 164 -5.86 3.66 5.61
N ALA A 165 -5.88 2.35 5.65
CA ALA A 165 -6.71 1.59 6.58
C ALA A 165 -5.84 0.80 7.55
N SER A 166 -6.27 0.69 8.80
CA SER A 166 -5.59 -0.20 9.76
C SER A 166 -5.52 -1.62 9.21
N LEU A 167 -4.31 -2.19 9.18
CA LEU A 167 -4.12 -3.56 8.75
C LEU A 167 -4.77 -4.55 9.72
N HIS A 168 -4.63 -4.27 11.01
CA HIS A 168 -5.00 -5.19 12.08
C HIS A 168 -6.43 -4.98 12.57
N TRP A 169 -6.85 -3.73 12.78
CA TRP A 169 -8.12 -3.43 13.42
C TRP A 169 -9.27 -3.24 12.43
N ARG A 170 -10.38 -3.88 12.73
CA ARG A 170 -11.64 -3.78 11.97
C ARG A 170 -12.80 -3.45 12.90
N HIS A 171 -13.79 -2.76 12.39
CA HIS A 171 -15.04 -2.49 13.09
C HIS A 171 -16.20 -3.24 12.44
N ARG A 172 -16.78 -4.22 13.12
CA ARG A 172 -17.84 -5.09 12.56
C ARG A 172 -17.44 -5.67 11.19
N GLY A 173 -16.22 -6.24 11.09
CA GLY A 173 -15.67 -6.81 9.86
C GLY A 173 -15.18 -5.80 8.81
N ARG A 174 -15.46 -4.50 8.98
CA ARG A 174 -15.08 -3.45 8.02
C ARG A 174 -13.74 -2.80 8.37
N PRO A 175 -12.92 -2.44 7.37
CA PRO A 175 -11.70 -1.69 7.58
C PRO A 175 -11.96 -0.34 8.26
N MET A 176 -11.05 0.08 9.12
CA MET A 176 -11.05 1.38 9.78
C MET A 176 -9.99 2.27 9.15
N PHE A 177 -10.40 3.43 8.63
CA PHE A 177 -9.55 4.31 7.86
C PHE A 177 -8.98 5.48 8.68
N LEU A 178 -7.77 5.91 8.31
CA LEU A 178 -7.26 7.23 8.65
C LEU A 178 -8.23 8.28 8.11
N SER A 179 -8.63 9.23 8.92
CA SER A 179 -9.62 10.24 8.51
C SER A 179 -9.48 11.53 9.31
N LEU A 180 -9.57 12.65 8.60
CA LEU A 180 -9.67 14.00 9.17
C LEU A 180 -11.00 14.63 8.75
N ASN A 181 -11.77 15.13 9.72
CA ASN A 181 -13.03 15.80 9.44
C ASN A 181 -12.82 17.23 8.88
N SER A 182 -13.93 17.92 8.55
CA SER A 182 -13.90 19.29 8.04
C SER A 182 -13.35 20.35 9.02
N LYS A 183 -13.08 19.98 10.27
CA LYS A 183 -12.45 20.81 11.29
C LYS A 183 -10.98 20.42 11.55
N GLY A 184 -10.42 19.48 10.76
CA GLY A 184 -9.06 18.96 10.94
C GLY A 184 -8.92 17.98 12.11
N ARG A 185 -10.00 17.56 12.75
CA ARG A 185 -9.93 16.59 13.86
C ARG A 185 -9.95 15.16 13.35
N PRO A 186 -9.18 14.24 13.94
CA PRO A 186 -9.21 12.83 13.57
C PRO A 186 -10.57 12.23 13.89
N GLN A 187 -11.09 11.42 12.99
CA GLN A 187 -12.32 10.67 13.18
C GLN A 187 -12.01 9.27 13.70
N ARG A 188 -12.94 8.71 14.49
CA ARG A 188 -12.84 7.32 14.92
C ARG A 188 -13.01 6.39 13.71
N GLY A 189 -12.10 5.45 13.54
CA GLY A 189 -12.08 4.52 12.39
C GLY A 189 -13.39 3.75 12.18
N GLY A 190 -14.12 3.43 13.24
CA GLY A 190 -15.44 2.76 13.15
C GLY A 190 -16.53 3.59 12.45
N LYS A 191 -16.36 4.91 12.37
CA LYS A 191 -17.26 5.84 11.67
C LYS A 191 -16.81 6.16 10.24
N THR A 192 -15.65 5.65 9.80
CA THR A 192 -15.08 5.94 8.50
C THR A 192 -15.49 4.91 7.46
N ARG A 193 -15.55 5.33 6.22
CA ARG A 193 -15.75 4.48 5.05
C ARG A 193 -14.80 4.93 3.95
N ARG A 194 -14.43 4.01 3.07
CA ARG A 194 -13.52 4.27 1.96
C ARG A 194 -13.98 5.41 1.05
N GLN A 195 -15.29 5.53 0.81
CA GLN A 195 -15.87 6.54 -0.07
C GLN A 195 -15.95 7.94 0.55
N HIS A 196 -15.69 8.07 1.85
CA HIS A 196 -15.74 9.39 2.50
C HIS A 196 -14.53 10.21 2.10
N LEU A 197 -14.74 11.42 1.61
CA LEU A 197 -13.65 12.35 1.25
C LEU A 197 -12.67 12.58 2.41
N SER A 198 -13.17 12.53 3.64
CA SER A 198 -12.35 12.66 4.85
C SER A 198 -11.27 11.57 5.01
N THR A 199 -11.37 10.46 4.28
CA THR A 199 -10.39 9.37 4.29
C THR A 199 -9.39 9.43 3.14
N HIS A 200 -9.53 10.41 2.25
CA HIS A 200 -8.70 10.57 1.06
C HIS A 200 -7.55 11.53 1.34
N PHE A 201 -6.33 11.09 1.07
CA PHE A 201 -5.10 11.85 1.29
C PHE A 201 -4.26 11.89 0.03
N LEU A 202 -3.70 13.03 -0.26
CA LEU A 202 -2.72 13.22 -1.34
C LEU A 202 -1.31 13.27 -0.72
N PRO A 203 -0.43 12.30 -1.03
CA PRO A 203 0.97 12.35 -0.62
C PRO A 203 1.74 13.38 -1.43
N MET A 204 1.93 14.58 -0.88
CA MET A 204 2.62 15.68 -1.55
C MET A 204 4.13 15.60 -1.33
N LEU A 205 4.89 15.99 -2.34
CA LEU A 205 6.34 16.15 -2.23
C LEU A 205 6.69 17.26 -1.23
N ILE A 206 7.84 17.10 -0.59
CA ILE A 206 8.45 18.12 0.25
C ILE A 206 9.25 19.02 -0.69
N SER A 207 8.76 20.19 -0.90
CA SER A 207 9.47 21.28 -1.60
C SER A 207 10.00 22.23 -0.57
#